data_601d946c547a3a2aa19079184ed34849
#
_entry.id   601d946c547a3a2aa19079184ed34849
#
_cell.length_a   1.000
_cell.length_b   1.000
_cell.length_c   1.000
_cell.angle_alpha   90.00
_cell.angle_beta   90.00
_cell.angle_gamma   90.00
#
_symmetry.space_group_name_H-M   'P 1'
#
loop_
_entity.id
_entity.type
_entity.pdbx_description
1 polymer ?
#
loop_
_entity_poly.entity_id
_entity_poly.type
_entity_poly.pdbx_seq_one_letter_code
_entity_poly.pdbx_strand_id
1 'polypeptide(L)'
;MKSIHRSLLGMYMLLIIAMPSVAQSARLDSLQRVEKELKDQVQLLQLQYDSLYRIIAQCKTDSQRLVQYKVKDKFDKQANRLSNRINQLNDEILNEQARLEQEERDAYLTQKQAEIQAMSPVPLKGEINGHPWVDLGLPSGTKWATYNVGTTNIHGVGTRIAW
;
A
#
# COMPACT_ATOMS: atom_id res chain seq x y z
N MET A 1 -21.09 23.34 -26.65
CA MET A 1 -21.66 22.25 -25.82
C MET A 1 -20.73 21.03 -25.62
N LYS A 2 -19.65 20.85 -26.39
CA LYS A 2 -18.70 19.70 -26.20
C LYS A 2 -17.65 19.87 -25.11
N SER A 3 -17.44 21.09 -24.58
CA SER A 3 -16.41 21.36 -23.56
C SER A 3 -16.85 21.01 -22.11
N ILE A 4 -18.15 21.11 -21.82
CA ILE A 4 -18.69 20.89 -20.46
C ILE A 4 -18.73 19.40 -20.10
N HIS A 5 -18.93 18.51 -21.09
CA HIS A 5 -18.94 17.05 -20.86
C HIS A 5 -17.54 16.48 -20.53
N ARG A 6 -16.46 17.08 -21.07
CA ARG A 6 -15.10 16.63 -20.73
C ARG A 6 -14.69 17.03 -19.31
N SER A 7 -15.13 18.16 -18.82
CA SER A 7 -14.88 18.63 -17.46
C SER A 7 -15.62 17.79 -16.41
N LEU A 8 -16.87 17.41 -16.69
CA LEU A 8 -17.69 16.56 -15.81
C LEU A 8 -17.15 15.12 -15.76
N LEU A 9 -16.69 14.56 -16.88
CA LEU A 9 -16.11 13.21 -16.90
C LEU A 9 -14.80 13.13 -16.13
N GLY A 10 -13.96 14.18 -16.21
CA GLY A 10 -12.72 14.29 -15.43
C GLY A 10 -12.99 14.43 -13.92
N MET A 11 -14.04 15.15 -13.55
CA MET A 11 -14.43 15.31 -12.15
C MET A 11 -15.07 14.03 -11.56
N TYR A 12 -15.80 13.24 -12.37
CA TYR A 12 -16.33 11.94 -11.96
C TYR A 12 -15.24 10.88 -11.81
N MET A 13 -14.21 10.88 -12.69
CA MET A 13 -13.05 9.99 -12.55
C MET A 13 -12.23 10.31 -11.29
N LEU A 14 -12.07 11.58 -10.92
CA LEU A 14 -11.42 11.99 -9.67
C LEU A 14 -12.20 11.56 -8.42
N LEU A 15 -13.54 11.55 -8.48
CA LEU A 15 -14.39 11.10 -7.36
C LEU A 15 -14.36 9.59 -7.18
N ILE A 16 -14.20 8.81 -8.24
CA ILE A 16 -14.13 7.34 -8.18
C ILE A 16 -12.76 6.88 -7.62
N ILE A 17 -11.68 7.62 -7.88
CA ILE A 17 -10.35 7.30 -7.36
C ILE A 17 -10.21 7.68 -5.86
N ALA A 18 -10.96 8.65 -5.37
CA ALA A 18 -10.92 9.05 -3.95
C ALA A 18 -11.75 8.15 -3.02
N MET A 19 -12.76 7.44 -3.53
CA MET A 19 -13.62 6.58 -2.71
C MET A 19 -12.92 5.35 -2.08
N PRO A 20 -12.02 4.62 -2.76
CA PRO A 20 -11.34 3.48 -2.14
C PRO A 20 -10.44 3.89 -0.97
N SER A 21 -9.78 5.04 -1.01
CA SER A 21 -8.87 5.47 0.07
C SER A 21 -9.59 5.76 1.40
N VAL A 22 -10.81 6.30 1.36
CA VAL A 22 -11.59 6.62 2.58
C VAL A 22 -12.15 5.36 3.24
N ALA A 23 -12.65 4.39 2.45
CA ALA A 23 -13.15 3.14 2.99
C ALA A 23 -12.01 2.26 3.54
N GLN A 24 -10.82 2.38 2.96
CA GLN A 24 -9.63 1.65 3.36
C GLN A 24 -9.01 2.20 4.65
N SER A 25 -8.98 3.52 4.82
CA SER A 25 -8.55 4.13 6.07
C SER A 25 -9.50 3.77 7.23
N ALA A 26 -10.80 3.66 6.97
CA ALA A 26 -11.78 3.26 7.96
C ALA A 26 -11.56 1.83 8.49
N ARG A 27 -11.09 0.90 7.65
CA ARG A 27 -10.73 -0.46 8.09
C ARG A 27 -9.48 -0.44 8.97
N LEU A 28 -8.45 0.28 8.57
CA LEU A 28 -7.23 0.43 9.38
C LEU A 28 -7.55 1.07 10.73
N ASP A 29 -8.35 2.12 10.75
CA ASP A 29 -8.80 2.78 11.97
C ASP A 29 -9.56 1.82 12.89
N SER A 30 -10.40 0.95 12.32
CA SER A 30 -11.14 -0.06 13.10
C SER A 30 -10.20 -1.09 13.72
N LEU A 31 -9.19 -1.57 12.99
CA LEU A 31 -8.18 -2.51 13.51
C LEU A 31 -7.36 -1.87 14.64
N GLN A 32 -6.95 -0.61 14.48
CA GLN A 32 -6.22 0.12 15.51
C GLN A 32 -7.03 0.36 16.79
N ARG A 33 -8.35 0.56 16.67
CA ARG A 33 -9.23 0.64 17.85
C ARG A 33 -9.28 -0.69 18.59
N VAL A 34 -9.44 -1.80 17.88
CA VAL A 34 -9.44 -3.13 18.47
C VAL A 34 -8.08 -3.45 19.12
N GLU A 35 -6.99 -3.05 18.51
CA GLU A 35 -5.63 -3.18 19.07
C GLU A 35 -5.53 -2.44 20.43
N LYS A 36 -6.02 -1.21 20.46
CA LYS A 36 -6.03 -0.41 21.69
C LYS A 36 -6.85 -1.08 22.80
N GLU A 37 -8.08 -1.55 22.47
CA GLU A 37 -8.94 -2.25 23.43
C GLU A 37 -8.27 -3.51 23.98
N LEU A 38 -7.56 -4.28 23.16
CA LEU A 38 -6.82 -5.47 23.60
C LEU A 38 -5.65 -5.09 24.52
N LYS A 39 -4.93 -4.02 24.23
CA LYS A 39 -3.85 -3.49 25.09
C LYS A 39 -4.40 -3.06 26.45
N ASP A 40 -5.56 -2.40 26.49
CA ASP A 40 -6.22 -2.01 27.73
C ASP A 40 -6.63 -3.25 28.57
N GLN A 41 -7.11 -4.31 27.90
CA GLN A 41 -7.42 -5.59 28.59
C GLN A 41 -6.16 -6.26 29.16
N VAL A 42 -5.03 -6.23 28.44
CA VAL A 42 -3.75 -6.73 28.95
C VAL A 42 -3.30 -5.97 30.18
N GLN A 43 -3.44 -4.65 30.17
CA GLN A 43 -3.09 -3.81 31.32
C GLN A 43 -3.97 -4.13 32.55
N LEU A 44 -5.27 -4.31 32.34
CA LEU A 44 -6.19 -4.72 33.42
C LEU A 44 -5.81 -6.10 33.98
N LEU A 45 -5.49 -7.05 33.11
CA LEU A 45 -5.05 -8.39 33.52
C LEU A 45 -3.75 -8.33 34.31
N GLN A 46 -2.81 -7.45 33.97
CA GLN A 46 -1.56 -7.24 34.72
C GLN A 46 -1.85 -6.77 36.14
N LEU A 47 -2.76 -5.81 36.32
CA LEU A 47 -3.19 -5.36 37.65
C LEU A 47 -3.82 -6.47 38.50
N GLN A 48 -4.58 -7.36 37.85
CA GLN A 48 -5.15 -8.53 38.50
C GLN A 48 -4.08 -9.54 38.95
N TYR A 49 -3.06 -9.75 38.12
CA TYR A 49 -1.90 -10.56 38.47
C TYR A 49 -1.16 -10.01 39.70
N ASP A 50 -0.87 -8.71 39.70
CA ASP A 50 -0.16 -8.06 40.78
C ASP A 50 -0.95 -8.21 42.12
N SER A 51 -2.26 -8.08 42.06
CA SER A 51 -3.15 -8.33 43.18
C SER A 51 -3.10 -9.78 43.65
N LEU A 52 -3.16 -10.74 42.71
CA LEU A 52 -3.09 -12.16 43.00
C LEU A 52 -1.77 -12.55 43.66
N TYR A 53 -0.62 -12.03 43.18
CA TYR A 53 0.68 -12.30 43.81
C TYR A 53 0.76 -11.78 45.24
N ARG A 54 0.18 -10.61 45.53
CA ARG A 54 0.07 -10.11 46.90
C ARG A 54 -0.74 -11.05 47.81
N ILE A 55 -1.85 -11.60 47.29
CA ILE A 55 -2.66 -12.56 48.02
C ILE A 55 -1.88 -13.87 48.27
N ILE A 56 -1.20 -14.40 47.25
CA ILE A 56 -0.37 -15.61 47.39
C ILE A 56 0.72 -15.42 48.45
N ALA A 57 1.36 -14.27 48.49
CA ALA A 57 2.39 -13.94 49.47
C ALA A 57 1.82 -13.92 50.92
N GLN A 58 0.55 -13.64 51.10
CA GLN A 58 -0.09 -13.60 52.41
C GLN A 58 -0.68 -14.97 52.85
N CYS A 59 -0.70 -15.97 51.95
CA CYS A 59 -1.23 -17.32 52.28
C CYS A 59 -0.31 -18.04 53.29
N LYS A 60 -0.90 -18.45 54.42
CA LYS A 60 -0.19 -19.15 55.49
C LYS A 60 -0.15 -20.66 55.30
N THR A 61 -1.11 -21.23 54.57
CA THR A 61 -1.26 -22.68 54.40
C THR A 61 -1.10 -23.07 52.92
N ASP A 62 -0.62 -24.30 52.65
CA ASP A 62 -0.47 -24.81 51.30
C ASP A 62 -1.82 -24.98 50.60
N SER A 63 -2.87 -25.31 51.33
CA SER A 63 -4.22 -25.41 50.78
C SER A 63 -4.71 -24.05 50.24
N GLN A 64 -4.42 -22.95 50.96
CA GLN A 64 -4.76 -21.61 50.51
C GLN A 64 -3.96 -21.25 49.23
N ARG A 65 -2.67 -21.56 49.20
CA ARG A 65 -1.82 -21.34 48.01
C ARG A 65 -2.32 -22.11 46.81
N LEU A 66 -2.70 -23.38 46.98
CA LEU A 66 -3.20 -24.22 45.88
C LEU A 66 -4.44 -23.62 45.21
N VAL A 67 -5.34 -23.03 45.98
CA VAL A 67 -6.54 -22.36 45.43
C VAL A 67 -6.09 -21.16 44.55
N GLN A 68 -5.15 -20.36 45.04
CA GLN A 68 -4.66 -19.20 44.30
C GLN A 68 -3.88 -19.58 43.03
N TYR A 69 -3.14 -20.69 43.03
CA TYR A 69 -2.49 -21.24 41.85
C TYR A 69 -3.49 -21.67 40.76
N LYS A 70 -4.66 -22.19 41.13
CA LYS A 70 -5.72 -22.48 40.17
C LYS A 70 -6.30 -21.21 39.53
N VAL A 71 -6.36 -20.10 40.28
CA VAL A 71 -6.76 -18.80 39.75
C VAL A 71 -5.69 -18.27 38.82
N LYS A 72 -4.41 -18.41 39.20
CA LYS A 72 -3.26 -18.03 38.34
C LYS A 72 -3.30 -18.75 37.01
N ASP A 73 -3.55 -20.06 37.00
CA ASP A 73 -3.65 -20.85 35.74
C ASP A 73 -4.74 -20.32 34.78
N LYS A 74 -5.86 -19.84 35.33
CA LYS A 74 -6.89 -19.18 34.51
C LYS A 74 -6.42 -17.87 33.91
N PHE A 75 -5.68 -17.07 34.68
CA PHE A 75 -5.09 -15.82 34.18
C PHE A 75 -4.02 -16.09 33.12
N ASP A 76 -3.15 -17.08 33.33
CA ASP A 76 -2.15 -17.51 32.35
C ASP A 76 -2.79 -17.87 31.00
N LYS A 77 -3.89 -18.65 31.06
CA LYS A 77 -4.65 -19.00 29.84
C LYS A 77 -5.27 -17.79 29.15
N GLN A 78 -5.78 -16.85 29.94
CA GLN A 78 -6.34 -15.61 29.39
C GLN A 78 -5.27 -14.73 28.78
N ALA A 79 -4.12 -14.57 29.44
CA ALA A 79 -2.98 -13.82 28.94
C ALA A 79 -2.47 -14.39 27.59
N ASN A 80 -2.33 -15.71 27.49
CA ASN A 80 -1.93 -16.37 26.25
C ASN A 80 -2.94 -16.16 25.11
N ARG A 81 -4.25 -16.18 25.40
CA ARG A 81 -5.28 -15.89 24.40
C ARG A 81 -5.19 -14.44 23.90
N LEU A 82 -5.03 -13.49 24.83
CA LEU A 82 -4.88 -12.07 24.46
C LEU A 82 -3.61 -11.83 23.66
N SER A 83 -2.49 -12.41 24.06
CA SER A 83 -1.22 -12.32 23.32
C SER A 83 -1.35 -12.84 21.90
N ASN A 84 -1.93 -14.02 21.72
CA ASN A 84 -2.15 -14.60 20.40
C ASN A 84 -3.06 -13.71 19.54
N ARG A 85 -4.12 -13.14 20.14
CA ARG A 85 -5.03 -12.25 19.41
C ARG A 85 -4.35 -10.95 19.01
N ILE A 86 -3.50 -10.38 19.86
CA ILE A 86 -2.71 -9.19 19.55
C ILE A 86 -1.75 -9.47 18.38
N ASN A 87 -1.05 -10.61 18.41
CA ASN A 87 -0.13 -10.98 17.33
C ASN A 87 -0.88 -11.12 16.00
N GLN A 88 -2.02 -11.82 15.97
CA GLN A 88 -2.86 -11.93 14.78
C GLN A 88 -3.31 -10.56 14.26
N LEU A 89 -3.72 -9.66 15.17
CA LEU A 89 -4.18 -8.33 14.80
C LEU A 89 -3.04 -7.47 14.24
N ASN A 90 -1.84 -7.59 14.80
CA ASN A 90 -0.66 -6.90 14.27
C ASN A 90 -0.34 -7.36 12.83
N ASP A 91 -0.45 -8.65 12.56
CA ASP A 91 -0.28 -9.18 11.21
C ASP A 91 -1.37 -8.64 10.26
N GLU A 92 -2.63 -8.56 10.73
CA GLU A 92 -3.73 -7.97 9.96
C GLU A 92 -3.48 -6.49 9.65
N ILE A 93 -2.99 -5.71 10.62
CA ILE A 93 -2.65 -4.29 10.45
C ILE A 93 -1.51 -4.12 9.45
N LEU A 94 -0.43 -4.88 9.57
CA LEU A 94 0.71 -4.83 8.65
C LEU A 94 0.30 -5.17 7.21
N ASN A 95 -0.52 -6.20 7.03
CA ASN A 95 -1.03 -6.59 5.73
C ASN A 95 -1.92 -5.50 5.12
N GLU A 96 -2.77 -4.86 5.92
CA GLU A 96 -3.63 -3.78 5.45
C GLU A 96 -2.81 -2.53 5.08
N GLN A 97 -1.80 -2.17 5.86
CA GLN A 97 -0.87 -1.09 5.54
C GLN A 97 -0.12 -1.35 4.23
N ALA A 98 0.44 -2.54 4.06
CA ALA A 98 1.13 -2.92 2.83
C ALA A 98 0.21 -2.87 1.59
N ARG A 99 -1.06 -3.27 1.75
CA ARG A 99 -2.08 -3.17 0.69
C ARG A 99 -2.34 -1.72 0.30
N LEU A 100 -2.53 -0.83 1.30
CA LEU A 100 -2.77 0.60 1.06
C LEU A 100 -1.59 1.27 0.35
N GLU A 101 -0.37 0.97 0.79
CA GLU A 101 0.84 1.47 0.13
C GLU A 101 0.99 0.98 -1.32
N GLN A 102 0.59 -0.27 -1.59
CA GLN A 102 0.61 -0.79 -2.95
C GLN A 102 -0.42 -0.09 -3.84
N GLU A 103 -1.64 0.08 -3.35
CA GLU A 103 -2.69 0.79 -4.08
C GLU A 103 -2.34 2.25 -4.37
N GLU A 104 -1.69 2.93 -3.42
CA GLU A 104 -1.20 4.31 -3.61
C GLU A 104 -0.11 4.35 -4.69
N ARG A 105 0.84 3.39 -4.67
CA ARG A 105 1.86 3.27 -5.72
C ARG A 105 1.25 3.03 -7.09
N ASP A 106 0.28 2.12 -7.18
CA ASP A 106 -0.36 1.77 -8.45
C ASP A 106 -1.19 2.95 -8.99
N ALA A 107 -1.88 3.69 -8.12
CA ALA A 107 -2.59 4.91 -8.48
C ALA A 107 -1.63 5.98 -9.00
N TYR A 108 -0.50 6.20 -8.33
CA TYR A 108 0.54 7.13 -8.78
C TYR A 108 1.10 6.76 -10.14
N LEU A 109 1.45 5.48 -10.36
CA LEU A 109 1.97 5.01 -11.64
C LEU A 109 0.94 5.17 -12.77
N THR A 110 -0.33 4.88 -12.50
CA THR A 110 -1.42 5.05 -13.46
C THR A 110 -1.58 6.52 -13.85
N GLN A 111 -1.55 7.42 -12.86
CA GLN A 111 -1.61 8.86 -13.10
C GLN A 111 -0.43 9.33 -13.94
N LYS A 112 0.80 8.88 -13.60
CA LYS A 112 2.00 9.22 -14.34
C LYS A 112 1.95 8.74 -15.79
N GLN A 113 1.47 7.54 -16.04
CA GLN A 113 1.28 7.01 -17.39
C GLN A 113 0.27 7.84 -18.18
N ALA A 114 -0.84 8.23 -17.55
CA ALA A 114 -1.83 9.10 -18.20
C ALA A 114 -1.26 10.49 -18.53
N GLU A 115 -0.47 11.07 -17.63
CA GLU A 115 0.24 12.33 -17.88
C GLU A 115 1.19 12.21 -19.08
N ILE A 116 2.02 11.15 -19.13
CA ILE A 116 2.95 10.89 -20.24
C ILE A 116 2.19 10.73 -21.55
N GLN A 117 1.08 9.99 -21.56
CA GLN A 117 0.24 9.82 -22.75
C GLN A 117 -0.41 11.13 -23.20
N ALA A 118 -0.81 11.98 -22.27
CA ALA A 118 -1.40 13.28 -22.58
C ALA A 118 -0.34 14.29 -23.09
N MET A 119 0.88 14.19 -22.61
CA MET A 119 1.99 15.06 -23.01
C MET A 119 2.69 14.61 -24.31
N SER A 120 2.58 13.34 -24.67
CA SER A 120 3.12 12.83 -25.94
C SER A 120 2.13 13.16 -27.06
N PRO A 121 2.38 14.18 -27.88
CA PRO A 121 1.67 14.29 -29.15
C PRO A 121 1.90 12.97 -29.88
N VAL A 122 0.84 12.41 -30.47
CA VAL A 122 0.98 11.22 -31.33
C VAL A 122 2.07 11.57 -32.32
N PRO A 123 3.25 10.93 -32.28
CA PRO A 123 4.35 11.35 -33.12
C PRO A 123 3.93 11.20 -34.56
N LEU A 124 4.00 12.30 -35.33
CA LEU A 124 3.79 12.25 -36.75
C LEU A 124 4.84 11.30 -37.32
N LYS A 125 4.39 10.25 -37.96
CA LYS A 125 5.26 9.24 -38.59
C LYS A 125 5.19 9.42 -40.08
N GLY A 126 6.29 9.19 -40.77
CA GLY A 126 6.36 9.24 -42.20
C GLY A 126 7.60 8.51 -42.71
N GLU A 127 7.84 8.61 -44.03
CA GLU A 127 8.97 8.00 -44.70
C GLU A 127 9.62 9.02 -45.62
N ILE A 128 10.96 9.04 -45.63
CA ILE A 128 11.77 9.85 -46.55
C ILE A 128 12.79 8.94 -47.16
N ASN A 129 12.76 8.79 -48.50
CA ASN A 129 13.68 7.95 -49.24
C ASN A 129 13.78 6.50 -48.74
N GLY A 130 12.64 5.89 -48.37
CA GLY A 130 12.60 4.54 -47.80
C GLY A 130 13.02 4.43 -46.35
N HIS A 131 13.26 5.54 -45.66
CA HIS A 131 13.61 5.55 -44.23
C HIS A 131 12.47 6.10 -43.40
N PRO A 132 11.90 5.32 -42.48
CA PRO A 132 10.86 5.78 -41.60
C PRO A 132 11.41 6.77 -40.56
N TRP A 133 10.64 7.79 -40.29
CA TRP A 133 10.98 8.83 -39.34
C TRP A 133 9.82 9.10 -38.36
N VAL A 134 10.15 9.69 -37.24
CA VAL A 134 9.20 10.17 -36.23
C VAL A 134 9.51 11.63 -35.92
N ASP A 135 8.44 12.43 -35.82
CA ASP A 135 8.51 13.79 -35.29
C ASP A 135 8.24 13.76 -33.78
N LEU A 136 9.22 14.14 -33.00
CA LEU A 136 9.13 14.20 -31.54
C LEU A 136 8.51 15.51 -31.04
N GLY A 137 8.03 16.38 -31.92
CA GLY A 137 7.46 17.68 -31.59
C GLY A 137 8.47 18.69 -31.04
N LEU A 138 9.77 18.54 -31.38
CA LEU A 138 10.78 19.47 -30.90
C LEU A 138 10.63 20.83 -31.62
N PRO A 139 10.93 21.96 -30.96
CA PRO A 139 10.82 23.28 -31.54
C PRO A 139 11.66 23.47 -32.85
N SER A 140 12.69 22.66 -32.98
CA SER A 140 13.55 22.63 -34.20
C SER A 140 12.86 22.03 -35.41
N GLY A 141 11.75 21.34 -35.28
CA GLY A 141 11.10 20.57 -36.32
C GLY A 141 11.92 19.37 -36.83
N THR A 142 12.95 18.96 -36.09
CA THR A 142 13.85 17.86 -36.48
C THR A 142 13.11 16.55 -36.47
N LYS A 143 13.18 15.83 -37.61
CA LYS A 143 12.66 14.48 -37.78
C LYS A 143 13.72 13.46 -37.41
N TRP A 144 13.35 12.47 -36.62
CA TRP A 144 14.27 11.45 -36.12
C TRP A 144 14.04 10.14 -36.88
N ALA A 145 15.11 9.48 -37.30
CA ALA A 145 15.01 8.14 -37.84
C ALA A 145 14.53 7.15 -36.75
N THR A 146 13.64 6.24 -37.14
CA THR A 146 13.14 5.22 -36.22
C THR A 146 14.13 4.10 -35.97
N TYR A 147 15.16 3.98 -36.82
CA TYR A 147 16.22 2.98 -36.70
C TYR A 147 17.59 3.62 -36.76
N ASN A 148 18.59 2.92 -36.24
CA ASN A 148 19.98 3.31 -36.43
C ASN A 148 20.39 3.22 -37.91
N VAL A 149 21.31 4.07 -38.33
CA VAL A 149 21.79 4.09 -39.71
C VAL A 149 22.34 2.70 -40.12
N GLY A 150 21.91 2.20 -41.28
CA GLY A 150 22.33 0.89 -41.78
C GLY A 150 21.55 -0.32 -41.22
N THR A 151 20.42 -0.11 -40.52
CA THR A 151 19.54 -1.18 -40.11
C THR A 151 18.07 -0.82 -40.38
N THR A 152 17.24 -1.83 -40.54
CA THR A 152 15.78 -1.70 -40.62
C THR A 152 15.08 -2.25 -39.38
N ASN A 153 15.86 -2.64 -38.38
CA ASN A 153 15.33 -3.19 -37.12
C ASN A 153 15.54 -2.20 -35.98
N ILE A 154 14.50 -1.98 -35.18
CA ILE A 154 14.52 -1.10 -34.01
C ILE A 154 15.59 -1.49 -32.98
N HIS A 155 15.94 -2.76 -32.91
CA HIS A 155 16.99 -3.30 -32.03
C HIS A 155 18.34 -3.49 -32.73
N GLY A 156 18.43 -3.07 -34.01
CA GLY A 156 19.65 -3.22 -34.78
C GLY A 156 20.72 -2.23 -34.31
N VAL A 157 21.96 -2.68 -34.20
CA VAL A 157 23.10 -1.83 -33.79
C VAL A 157 23.42 -0.75 -34.84
N GLY A 158 23.05 -0.97 -36.09
CA GLY A 158 23.34 -0.07 -37.18
C GLY A 158 24.82 -0.07 -37.59
N THR A 159 25.18 0.83 -38.54
CA THR A 159 26.55 1.00 -39.05
C THR A 159 27.26 2.04 -38.19
N ARG A 160 28.45 1.73 -37.71
CA ARG A 160 29.32 2.70 -37.03
C ARG A 160 29.97 3.61 -38.10
N ILE A 161 29.72 4.89 -38.02
CA ILE A 161 30.33 5.90 -38.88
C ILE A 161 31.44 6.57 -38.07
N ALA A 162 32.67 6.55 -38.61
CA ALA A 162 33.77 7.34 -38.05
C ALA A 162 33.62 8.80 -38.53
N TRP A 163 33.75 9.73 -37.62
CA TRP A 163 33.77 11.17 -37.90
C TRP A 163 35.20 11.62 -38.20
#